data_b5d48693736512f3547472c902382513
#
_entry.id   b5d48693736512f3547472c902382513
#
_cell.length_a   1.000
_cell.length_b   1.000
_cell.length_c   1.000
_cell.angle_alpha   90.00
_cell.angle_beta   90.00
_cell.angle_gamma   90.00
#
_symmetry.space_group_name_H-M   'P 1'
#
loop_
_entity.id
_entity.type
_entity.pdbx_description
1 polymer ?
#
loop_
_entity_poly.entity_id
_entity_poly.type
_entity_poly.pdbx_seq_one_letter_code
_entity_poly.pdbx_strand_id
1 'polypeptide(L)'
;MCIRDRYVASILGAEPVITTRSDRTGLWALDTLGKKYGWQTVPAESSDMNHLITLFVDCKPTALLLDIRDEGTTQLEHTLPPHVDVFYKFEDMDLRKYDLLLLVTPFIYNTSDTPALYYVPPVLHMGVGLARDAHPVDTVITHLMDVVVQANMIPLAIRTVSSIEEKKDEPVLKLLAEAYQTRLYTASQLSKIEVPTPSEVVNKHMGTPSVSEASALLSSGGGPLLLPKQKGANFTVAIAMDAASVRQGHIEIVGAGPGDPELISVRGRRFLEEADLILYAGSLVPRELTECAKAGAT
;
A
#
# COMPACT_ATOMS: atom_id res chain seq x y z
N MET A 1 13.67 19.72 16.93
CA MET A 1 13.76 20.02 18.38
C MET A 1 14.28 21.44 18.54
N CYS A 2 13.47 22.35 19.07
CA CYS A 2 13.81 23.77 19.13
C CYS A 2 14.86 24.01 20.21
N ILE A 3 16.01 24.58 19.83
CA ILE A 3 17.11 24.95 20.76
C ILE A 3 16.59 25.92 21.85
N ARG A 4 15.60 26.75 21.48
CA ARG A 4 14.96 27.73 22.36
C ARG A 4 14.25 27.11 23.56
N ASP A 5 13.56 25.96 23.36
CA ASP A 5 12.79 25.33 24.43
C ASP A 5 13.70 24.72 25.51
N ARG A 6 14.82 24.10 25.09
CA ARG A 6 15.85 23.64 26.03
C ARG A 6 16.51 24.76 26.80
N TYR A 7 16.76 25.91 26.15
CA TYR A 7 17.36 27.03 26.76
C TYR A 7 16.44 27.63 27.85
N VAL A 8 15.15 27.78 27.55
CA VAL A 8 14.17 28.28 28.53
C VAL A 8 14.05 27.33 29.73
N ALA A 9 13.94 26.01 29.48
CA ALA A 9 13.89 25.02 30.55
C ALA A 9 15.13 25.04 31.42
N SER A 10 16.33 25.20 30.83
CA SER A 10 17.59 25.34 31.57
C SER A 10 17.62 26.58 32.48
N ILE A 11 17.10 27.70 32.01
CA ILE A 11 17.00 28.92 32.83
C ILE A 11 16.06 28.75 34.04
N LEU A 12 14.97 28.00 33.82
CA LEU A 12 13.96 27.78 34.86
C LEU A 12 14.28 26.58 35.77
N GLY A 13 15.39 25.87 35.55
CA GLY A 13 15.73 24.65 36.28
C GLY A 13 14.70 23.54 36.13
N ALA A 14 13.96 23.55 34.99
CA ALA A 14 12.88 22.60 34.67
C ALA A 14 13.29 21.60 33.63
N GLU A 15 12.67 20.40 33.65
CA GLU A 15 12.81 19.43 32.57
C GLU A 15 11.91 19.85 31.37
N PRO A 16 12.47 19.97 30.16
CA PRO A 16 11.69 20.34 28.99
C PRO A 16 10.82 19.18 28.54
N VAL A 17 9.52 19.26 28.73
CA VAL A 17 8.53 18.35 28.14
C VAL A 17 8.06 18.95 26.82
N ILE A 18 8.65 18.49 25.73
CA ILE A 18 8.29 18.96 24.38
C ILE A 18 7.19 18.04 23.86
N THR A 19 6.00 18.59 23.70
CA THR A 19 4.85 17.89 23.13
C THR A 19 4.28 18.66 21.95
N THR A 20 3.80 17.94 20.96
CA THR A 20 3.00 18.51 19.86
C THR A 20 1.52 18.46 20.23
N ARG A 21 0.68 19.17 19.45
CA ARG A 21 -0.78 19.04 19.60
C ARG A 21 -1.23 17.61 19.33
N SER A 22 -0.62 16.95 18.34
CA SER A 22 -0.88 15.54 17.99
C SER A 22 -0.56 14.61 19.16
N ASP A 23 0.57 14.78 19.85
CA ASP A 23 0.95 13.97 21.01
C ASP A 23 -0.07 14.10 22.15
N ARG A 24 -0.61 15.30 22.35
CA ARG A 24 -1.60 15.57 23.41
C ARG A 24 -2.99 15.04 23.10
N THR A 25 -3.34 14.94 21.82
CA THR A 25 -4.67 14.50 21.35
C THR A 25 -4.69 13.04 20.93
N GLY A 26 -3.53 12.37 20.91
CA GLY A 26 -3.41 10.98 20.44
C GLY A 26 -3.60 10.83 18.92
N LEU A 27 -3.52 11.93 18.16
CA LEU A 27 -3.60 11.93 16.71
C LEU A 27 -2.30 11.43 16.08
N TRP A 28 -2.40 10.88 14.86
CA TRP A 28 -1.23 10.45 14.10
C TRP A 28 -0.37 11.64 13.67
N ALA A 29 0.95 11.49 13.74
CA ALA A 29 1.90 12.46 13.20
C ALA A 29 2.09 12.15 11.70
N LEU A 30 1.35 12.83 10.83
CA LEU A 30 1.26 12.51 9.39
C LEU A 30 2.62 12.55 8.68
N ASP A 31 3.52 13.45 9.07
CA ASP A 31 4.86 13.62 8.50
C ASP A 31 5.82 12.46 8.82
N THR A 32 5.57 11.75 9.91
CA THR A 32 6.42 10.64 10.35
C THR A 32 5.78 9.26 10.19
N LEU A 33 4.47 9.22 9.92
CA LEU A 33 3.70 7.98 9.81
C LEU A 33 4.26 7.04 8.74
N GLY A 34 4.57 7.56 7.55
CA GLY A 34 5.16 6.79 6.47
C GLY A 34 6.49 6.17 6.88
N LYS A 35 7.37 6.96 7.51
CA LYS A 35 8.68 6.48 7.98
C LYS A 35 8.56 5.35 9.01
N LYS A 36 7.55 5.42 9.87
CA LYS A 36 7.30 4.41 10.91
C LYS A 36 7.03 3.02 10.30
N TYR A 37 6.33 2.96 9.17
CA TYR A 37 5.93 1.72 8.51
C TYR A 37 6.70 1.41 7.24
N GLY A 38 7.73 2.19 6.91
CA GLY A 38 8.55 2.01 5.72
C GLY A 38 7.86 2.43 4.42
N TRP A 39 6.85 3.28 4.50
CA TRP A 39 6.16 3.85 3.35
C TRP A 39 6.79 5.19 2.94
N GLN A 40 6.81 5.47 1.65
CA GLN A 40 7.16 6.80 1.16
C GLN A 40 5.96 7.74 1.37
N THR A 41 6.24 8.96 1.84
CA THR A 41 5.19 9.98 2.07
C THR A 41 5.26 11.02 0.97
N VAL A 42 4.19 11.16 0.19
CA VAL A 42 4.13 12.02 -0.99
C VAL A 42 2.84 12.84 -0.95
N PRO A 43 2.88 14.16 -0.69
CA PRO A 43 1.72 15.03 -0.91
C PRO A 43 1.31 15.02 -2.40
N ALA A 44 0.02 15.09 -2.68
CA ALA A 44 -0.45 15.32 -4.05
C ALA A 44 0.09 16.67 -4.59
N GLU A 45 0.21 16.81 -5.92
CA GLU A 45 0.84 18.00 -6.54
C GLU A 45 0.29 19.34 -6.08
N SER A 46 -1.01 19.41 -5.77
CA SER A 46 -1.69 20.61 -5.29
C SER A 46 -1.65 20.79 -3.77
N SER A 47 -0.96 19.90 -3.02
CA SER A 47 -1.04 19.83 -1.56
C SER A 47 0.28 20.20 -0.90
N ASP A 48 0.21 21.07 0.12
CA ASP A 48 1.33 21.39 1.01
C ASP A 48 1.24 20.58 2.30
N MET A 49 2.33 19.97 2.74
CA MET A 49 2.39 19.12 3.93
C MET A 49 1.89 19.83 5.19
N ASN A 50 2.27 21.11 5.39
CA ASN A 50 1.83 21.87 6.57
C ASN A 50 0.32 22.10 6.56
N HIS A 51 -0.25 22.34 5.37
CA HIS A 51 -1.69 22.48 5.20
C HIS A 51 -2.42 21.16 5.52
N LEU A 52 -1.93 20.02 5.00
CA LEU A 52 -2.50 18.69 5.29
C LEU A 52 -2.46 18.36 6.79
N ILE A 53 -1.32 18.65 7.46
CA ILE A 53 -1.20 18.47 8.91
C ILE A 53 -2.20 19.35 9.65
N THR A 54 -2.38 20.60 9.21
CA THR A 54 -3.33 21.54 9.84
C THR A 54 -4.76 21.02 9.73
N LEU A 55 -5.19 20.57 8.54
CA LEU A 55 -6.53 19.98 8.35
C LEU A 55 -6.75 18.79 9.31
N PHE A 56 -5.78 17.91 9.41
CA PHE A 56 -5.88 16.72 10.25
C PHE A 56 -5.93 17.06 11.75
N VAL A 57 -5.04 17.95 12.22
CA VAL A 57 -4.98 18.37 13.63
C VAL A 57 -6.21 19.20 14.03
N ASP A 58 -6.84 19.90 13.11
CA ASP A 58 -8.11 20.61 13.32
C ASP A 58 -9.34 19.70 13.20
N CYS A 59 -9.12 18.39 13.13
CA CYS A 59 -10.16 17.35 13.07
C CYS A 59 -11.16 17.56 11.91
N LYS A 60 -10.66 18.01 10.76
CA LYS A 60 -11.49 18.12 9.56
C LYS A 60 -11.89 16.72 9.06
N PRO A 61 -13.08 16.58 8.45
CA PRO A 61 -13.51 15.29 7.87
C PRO A 61 -12.42 14.70 6.98
N THR A 62 -11.94 13.52 7.34
CA THR A 62 -10.80 12.86 6.69
C THR A 62 -11.21 11.47 6.22
N ALA A 63 -10.91 11.13 4.95
CA ALA A 63 -11.04 9.77 4.44
C ALA A 63 -9.68 9.08 4.44
N LEU A 64 -9.63 7.86 4.92
CA LEU A 64 -8.46 6.98 4.89
C LEU A 64 -8.72 5.80 3.96
N LEU A 65 -7.98 5.74 2.85
CA LEU A 65 -7.97 4.57 1.97
C LEU A 65 -6.87 3.60 2.37
N LEU A 66 -7.20 2.33 2.51
CA LEU A 66 -6.27 1.25 2.79
C LEU A 66 -6.36 0.19 1.69
N ASP A 67 -5.64 0.35 0.59
CA ASP A 67 -5.64 -0.59 -0.54
C ASP A 67 -4.84 -1.86 -0.29
N ILE A 68 -3.90 -1.79 0.64
CA ILE A 68 -3.05 -2.93 1.01
C ILE A 68 -3.31 -3.38 2.43
N ARG A 69 -2.80 -4.55 2.78
CA ARG A 69 -2.74 -5.03 4.16
C ARG A 69 -1.29 -5.26 4.56
N ASP A 70 -0.88 -4.60 5.65
CA ASP A 70 0.40 -4.80 6.33
C ASP A 70 0.24 -4.47 7.82
N GLU A 71 1.34 -4.46 8.56
CA GLU A 71 1.34 -4.08 9.99
C GLU A 71 0.87 -2.64 10.18
N GLY A 72 1.28 -1.72 9.28
CA GLY A 72 0.92 -0.31 9.36
C GLY A 72 -0.57 -0.09 9.16
N THR A 73 -1.16 -0.65 8.13
CA THR A 73 -2.61 -0.54 7.87
C THR A 73 -3.44 -1.16 8.99
N THR A 74 -3.01 -2.32 9.52
CA THR A 74 -3.66 -2.95 10.67
C THR A 74 -3.59 -2.05 11.90
N GLN A 75 -2.46 -1.39 12.17
CA GLN A 75 -2.33 -0.47 13.29
C GLN A 75 -3.20 0.78 13.12
N LEU A 76 -3.31 1.31 11.90
CA LEU A 76 -4.19 2.45 11.62
C LEU A 76 -5.66 2.09 11.89
N GLU A 77 -6.13 0.94 11.45
CA GLU A 77 -7.48 0.44 11.71
C GLU A 77 -7.81 0.37 13.22
N HIS A 78 -6.81 0.03 14.05
CA HIS A 78 -6.98 -0.07 15.50
C HIS A 78 -6.85 1.26 16.27
N THR A 79 -6.40 2.31 15.62
CA THR A 79 -6.11 3.61 16.25
C THR A 79 -6.80 4.79 15.57
N LEU A 80 -7.94 4.54 14.92
CA LEU A 80 -8.67 5.55 14.15
C LEU A 80 -9.11 6.73 15.01
N PRO A 81 -8.75 7.97 14.61
CA PRO A 81 -9.33 9.16 15.19
C PRO A 81 -10.82 9.31 14.83
N PRO A 82 -11.65 9.93 15.68
CA PRO A 82 -13.10 10.03 15.48
C PRO A 82 -13.56 10.77 14.19
N HIS A 83 -12.67 11.57 13.59
CA HIS A 83 -12.95 12.34 12.36
C HIS A 83 -12.44 11.65 11.09
N VAL A 84 -12.00 10.38 11.19
CA VAL A 84 -11.45 9.61 10.08
C VAL A 84 -12.38 8.44 9.75
N ASP A 85 -12.88 8.43 8.52
CA ASP A 85 -13.63 7.32 7.94
C ASP A 85 -12.68 6.44 7.12
N VAL A 86 -12.80 5.11 7.25
CA VAL A 86 -11.95 4.14 6.55
C VAL A 86 -12.65 3.57 5.34
N PHE A 87 -11.89 3.43 4.27
CA PHE A 87 -12.30 2.82 3.01
C PHE A 87 -11.27 1.79 2.56
N TYR A 88 -11.74 0.77 1.86
CA TYR A 88 -10.92 -0.31 1.30
C TYR A 88 -10.96 -0.33 -0.24
N LYS A 89 -11.78 0.54 -0.81
CA LYS A 89 -11.87 0.79 -2.25
C LYS A 89 -12.07 2.29 -2.46
N PHE A 90 -11.34 2.84 -3.42
CA PHE A 90 -11.43 4.26 -3.75
C PHE A 90 -12.82 4.65 -4.27
N GLU A 91 -13.48 3.74 -5.00
CA GLU A 91 -14.80 3.94 -5.60
C GLU A 91 -15.92 4.11 -4.56
N ASP A 92 -15.70 3.64 -3.33
CA ASP A 92 -16.67 3.76 -2.23
C ASP A 92 -16.60 5.14 -1.54
N MET A 93 -15.63 5.98 -1.90
CA MET A 93 -15.39 7.29 -1.29
C MET A 93 -16.20 8.40 -2.01
N ASP A 94 -17.08 9.09 -1.29
CA ASP A 94 -17.66 10.36 -1.78
C ASP A 94 -16.73 11.52 -1.41
N LEU A 95 -15.81 11.87 -2.30
CA LEU A 95 -14.75 12.87 -2.06
C LEU A 95 -15.29 14.23 -1.58
N ARG A 96 -16.55 14.58 -1.93
CA ARG A 96 -17.17 15.85 -1.55
C ARG A 96 -17.46 15.99 -0.06
N LYS A 97 -17.38 14.88 0.68
CA LYS A 97 -17.62 14.85 2.13
C LYS A 97 -16.36 15.10 2.96
N TYR A 98 -15.19 15.11 2.33
CA TYR A 98 -13.91 15.13 3.02
C TYR A 98 -13.07 16.35 2.63
N ASP A 99 -12.41 16.91 3.63
CA ASP A 99 -11.46 18.01 3.48
C ASP A 99 -10.03 17.49 3.30
N LEU A 100 -9.78 16.20 3.62
CA LEU A 100 -8.48 15.57 3.56
C LEU A 100 -8.61 14.09 3.15
N LEU A 101 -7.73 13.65 2.26
CA LEU A 101 -7.58 12.23 1.90
C LEU A 101 -6.21 11.73 2.37
N LEU A 102 -6.20 10.62 3.09
CA LEU A 102 -5.01 9.84 3.44
C LEU A 102 -5.07 8.52 2.66
N LEU A 103 -4.12 8.29 1.76
CA LEU A 103 -4.17 7.18 0.80
C LEU A 103 -2.98 6.24 1.02
N VAL A 104 -3.21 5.08 1.64
CA VAL A 104 -2.19 4.02 1.76
C VAL A 104 -2.34 3.09 0.56
N THR A 105 -1.60 3.36 -0.51
CA THR A 105 -1.83 2.74 -1.81
C THR A 105 -0.57 2.71 -2.68
N PRO A 106 -0.40 1.67 -3.53
CA PRO A 106 0.58 1.68 -4.61
C PRO A 106 0.03 2.32 -5.92
N PHE A 107 -1.24 2.79 -5.93
CA PHE A 107 -1.92 3.26 -7.13
C PHE A 107 -2.08 4.78 -7.15
N ILE A 108 -2.21 5.32 -8.37
CA ILE A 108 -2.51 6.72 -8.62
C ILE A 108 -4.02 6.88 -8.77
N TYR A 109 -4.62 7.73 -7.95
CA TYR A 109 -6.04 8.06 -8.01
C TYR A 109 -6.28 9.52 -8.39
N ASN A 110 -7.40 9.77 -9.05
CA ASN A 110 -7.85 11.14 -9.29
C ASN A 110 -8.58 11.64 -8.02
N THR A 111 -7.89 12.45 -7.24
CA THR A 111 -8.43 13.04 -6.00
C THR A 111 -9.22 14.32 -6.24
N SER A 112 -9.40 14.72 -7.50
CA SER A 112 -9.98 16.02 -7.88
C SER A 112 -9.23 17.18 -7.20
N ASP A 113 -9.94 18.11 -6.57
CA ASP A 113 -9.35 19.25 -5.85
C ASP A 113 -9.20 18.98 -4.34
N THR A 114 -9.54 17.77 -3.88
CA THR A 114 -9.45 17.44 -2.45
C THR A 114 -7.98 17.23 -2.05
N PRO A 115 -7.48 17.95 -1.04
CA PRO A 115 -6.12 17.79 -0.53
C PRO A 115 -5.83 16.34 -0.15
N ALA A 116 -4.72 15.79 -0.65
CA ALA A 116 -4.41 14.38 -0.47
C ALA A 116 -2.95 14.13 -0.06
N LEU A 117 -2.76 13.16 0.82
CA LEU A 117 -1.46 12.65 1.24
C LEU A 117 -1.38 11.16 0.92
N TYR A 118 -0.43 10.81 0.06
CA TYR A 118 -0.12 9.44 -0.26
C TYR A 118 0.92 8.87 0.71
N TYR A 119 0.64 7.72 1.24
CA TYR A 119 1.59 6.81 1.86
C TYR A 119 1.79 5.65 0.90
N VAL A 120 2.96 5.56 0.30
CA VAL A 120 3.26 4.62 -0.77
C VAL A 120 4.05 3.44 -0.23
N PRO A 121 3.41 2.29 0.03
CA PRO A 121 4.09 1.09 0.49
C PRO A 121 4.87 0.44 -0.65
N PRO A 122 6.10 -0.06 -0.41
CA PRO A 122 6.88 -0.76 -1.43
C PRO A 122 6.40 -2.22 -1.58
N VAL A 123 5.34 -2.43 -2.33
CA VAL A 123 4.65 -3.73 -2.48
C VAL A 123 4.61 -4.25 -3.91
N LEU A 124 5.15 -3.50 -4.88
CA LEU A 124 5.15 -3.91 -6.27
C LEU A 124 6.47 -4.60 -6.66
N HIS A 125 6.36 -5.64 -7.48
CA HIS A 125 7.47 -6.40 -8.03
C HIS A 125 7.44 -6.30 -9.55
N MET A 126 8.43 -5.62 -10.12
CA MET A 126 8.56 -5.41 -11.55
C MET A 126 9.48 -6.47 -12.16
N GLY A 127 8.92 -7.28 -13.06
CA GLY A 127 9.69 -8.21 -13.88
C GLY A 127 10.02 -7.59 -15.23
N VAL A 128 11.28 -7.66 -15.64
CA VAL A 128 11.78 -7.03 -16.87
C VAL A 128 12.46 -8.06 -17.75
N GLY A 129 12.01 -8.16 -19.00
CA GLY A 129 12.72 -8.86 -20.08
C GLY A 129 13.37 -7.82 -20.98
N LEU A 130 14.68 -7.93 -21.25
CA LEU A 130 15.44 -7.00 -22.07
C LEU A 130 15.91 -7.65 -23.36
N ALA A 131 15.85 -6.90 -24.47
CA ALA A 131 16.59 -7.25 -25.68
C ALA A 131 18.10 -7.23 -25.38
N ARG A 132 18.91 -7.88 -26.23
CA ARG A 132 20.36 -7.76 -26.12
C ARG A 132 20.74 -6.33 -26.52
N ASP A 133 21.62 -5.71 -25.71
CA ASP A 133 22.08 -4.33 -25.92
C ASP A 133 20.92 -3.33 -26.04
N ALA A 134 19.99 -3.35 -25.07
CA ALA A 134 18.88 -2.42 -25.02
C ALA A 134 19.35 -0.97 -24.80
N HIS A 135 19.38 -0.19 -25.86
CA HIS A 135 19.85 1.20 -25.88
C HIS A 135 18.86 2.15 -26.58
N PRO A 136 18.89 3.47 -26.28
CA PRO A 136 19.60 4.12 -25.15
C PRO A 136 19.02 3.73 -23.78
N VAL A 137 19.91 3.53 -22.81
CA VAL A 137 19.53 3.02 -21.46
C VAL A 137 18.48 3.91 -20.78
N ASP A 138 18.75 5.23 -20.73
CA ASP A 138 17.85 6.20 -20.11
C ASP A 138 16.46 6.20 -20.76
N THR A 139 16.40 6.08 -22.08
CA THR A 139 15.13 6.00 -22.82
C THR A 139 14.36 4.74 -22.46
N VAL A 140 15.06 3.60 -22.34
CA VAL A 140 14.41 2.34 -21.93
C VAL A 140 13.85 2.45 -20.53
N ILE A 141 14.60 3.04 -19.59
CA ILE A 141 14.14 3.24 -18.20
C ILE A 141 12.97 4.21 -18.15
N THR A 142 13.03 5.32 -18.87
CA THR A 142 11.92 6.27 -18.94
C THR A 142 10.64 5.57 -19.43
N HIS A 143 10.71 4.83 -20.53
CA HIS A 143 9.56 4.09 -21.06
C HIS A 143 9.06 2.99 -20.12
N LEU A 144 9.96 2.32 -19.37
CA LEU A 144 9.54 1.37 -18.32
C LEU A 144 8.72 2.07 -17.25
N MET A 145 9.17 3.24 -16.77
CA MET A 145 8.43 4.00 -15.76
C MET A 145 7.15 4.60 -16.31
N ASP A 146 7.14 5.05 -17.57
CA ASP A 146 5.92 5.52 -18.24
C ASP A 146 4.84 4.42 -18.29
N VAL A 147 5.23 3.17 -18.58
CA VAL A 147 4.27 2.04 -18.56
C VAL A 147 3.69 1.83 -17.15
N VAL A 148 4.50 1.97 -16.10
CA VAL A 148 4.03 1.88 -14.69
C VAL A 148 3.00 2.96 -14.40
N VAL A 149 3.32 4.21 -14.74
CA VAL A 149 2.43 5.37 -14.52
C VAL A 149 1.15 5.27 -15.35
N GLN A 150 1.24 4.86 -16.62
CA GLN A 150 0.07 4.65 -17.49
C GLN A 150 -0.85 3.54 -16.99
N ALA A 151 -0.32 2.59 -16.22
CA ALA A 151 -1.10 1.58 -15.52
C ALA A 151 -1.64 2.06 -14.16
N ASN A 152 -1.64 3.37 -13.90
CA ASN A 152 -2.05 4.00 -12.63
C ASN A 152 -1.29 3.46 -11.42
N MET A 153 -0.01 3.11 -11.56
CA MET A 153 0.83 2.65 -10.46
C MET A 153 1.90 3.70 -10.14
N ILE A 154 2.26 3.80 -8.87
CA ILE A 154 3.28 4.73 -8.38
C ILE A 154 4.64 4.05 -8.45
N PRO A 155 5.64 4.58 -9.22
CA PRO A 155 6.96 3.97 -9.31
C PRO A 155 7.67 3.76 -7.96
N LEU A 156 7.42 4.64 -6.98
CA LEU A 156 7.94 4.52 -5.62
C LEU A 156 7.41 3.29 -4.86
N ALA A 157 6.32 2.67 -5.32
CA ALA A 157 5.80 1.43 -4.76
C ALA A 157 6.58 0.19 -5.22
N ILE A 158 7.49 0.32 -6.19
CA ILE A 158 8.30 -0.80 -6.66
C ILE A 158 9.35 -1.15 -5.60
N ARG A 159 9.24 -2.38 -5.07
CA ARG A 159 10.20 -2.96 -4.11
C ARG A 159 11.36 -3.62 -4.83
N THR A 160 11.06 -4.44 -5.83
CA THR A 160 12.08 -5.21 -6.56
C THR A 160 11.93 -5.07 -8.06
N VAL A 161 13.07 -5.07 -8.73
CA VAL A 161 13.18 -5.29 -10.17
C VAL A 161 13.79 -6.67 -10.38
N SER A 162 13.17 -7.49 -11.22
CA SER A 162 13.60 -8.86 -11.43
C SER A 162 13.74 -9.22 -12.91
N SER A 163 14.66 -10.13 -13.21
CA SER A 163 14.92 -10.61 -14.57
C SER A 163 15.55 -11.99 -14.53
N ILE A 164 15.97 -12.47 -15.70
CA ILE A 164 16.72 -13.71 -15.84
C ILE A 164 18.23 -13.48 -15.66
N GLU A 165 18.96 -14.44 -15.09
CA GLU A 165 20.40 -14.32 -14.77
C GLU A 165 21.28 -14.01 -15.99
N GLU A 166 20.92 -14.51 -17.16
CA GLU A 166 21.64 -14.26 -18.41
C GLU A 166 21.68 -12.77 -18.81
N LYS A 167 20.81 -11.95 -18.18
CA LYS A 167 20.72 -10.50 -18.40
C LYS A 167 21.37 -9.66 -17.30
N LYS A 168 22.08 -10.27 -16.35
CA LYS A 168 22.72 -9.60 -15.20
C LYS A 168 23.64 -8.44 -15.57
N ASP A 169 24.28 -8.52 -16.73
CA ASP A 169 25.26 -7.54 -17.19
C ASP A 169 24.66 -6.44 -18.08
N GLU A 170 23.35 -6.51 -18.40
CA GLU A 170 22.67 -5.50 -19.20
C GLU A 170 22.69 -4.14 -18.49
N PRO A 171 23.12 -3.07 -19.16
CA PRO A 171 23.27 -1.73 -18.57
C PRO A 171 21.98 -1.21 -17.91
N VAL A 172 20.82 -1.51 -18.50
CA VAL A 172 19.50 -1.13 -17.95
C VAL A 172 19.27 -1.74 -16.57
N LEU A 173 19.61 -3.02 -16.37
CA LEU A 173 19.46 -3.68 -15.07
C LEU A 173 20.45 -3.13 -14.04
N LYS A 174 21.68 -2.82 -14.45
CA LYS A 174 22.70 -2.23 -13.57
C LYS A 174 22.23 -0.86 -13.04
N LEU A 175 21.67 -0.02 -13.92
CA LEU A 175 21.17 1.27 -13.50
C LEU A 175 19.92 1.16 -12.63
N LEU A 176 19.00 0.24 -12.94
CA LEU A 176 17.84 -0.04 -12.07
C LEU A 176 18.26 -0.59 -10.69
N ALA A 177 19.37 -1.31 -10.60
CA ALA A 177 19.89 -1.84 -9.34
C ALA A 177 20.42 -0.76 -8.38
N GLU A 178 20.68 0.46 -8.86
CA GLU A 178 21.04 1.60 -8.01
C GLU A 178 19.85 2.14 -7.20
N ALA A 179 18.63 2.01 -7.74
CA ALA A 179 17.41 2.54 -7.12
C ALA A 179 16.52 1.46 -6.49
N TYR A 180 16.57 0.22 -6.97
CA TYR A 180 15.67 -0.86 -6.58
C TYR A 180 16.43 -2.12 -6.16
N GLN A 181 15.85 -2.90 -5.25
CA GLN A 181 16.38 -4.24 -4.97
C GLN A 181 16.26 -5.11 -6.23
N THR A 182 17.35 -5.66 -6.71
CA THR A 182 17.36 -6.51 -7.91
C THR A 182 17.36 -7.99 -7.54
N ARG A 183 16.53 -8.78 -8.24
CA ARG A 183 16.47 -10.25 -8.12
C ARG A 183 16.64 -10.88 -9.49
N LEU A 184 17.56 -11.82 -9.59
CA LEU A 184 17.83 -12.57 -10.81
C LEU A 184 17.48 -14.04 -10.60
N TYR A 185 16.87 -14.64 -11.60
CA TYR A 185 16.39 -16.01 -11.56
C TYR A 185 16.93 -16.82 -12.74
N THR A 186 17.19 -18.11 -12.52
CA THR A 186 17.56 -19.02 -13.57
C THR A 186 16.37 -19.34 -14.48
N ALA A 187 16.61 -19.72 -15.73
CA ALA A 187 15.58 -20.20 -16.65
C ALA A 187 14.76 -21.36 -16.06
N SER A 188 15.42 -22.26 -15.32
CA SER A 188 14.75 -23.38 -14.64
C SER A 188 13.80 -22.95 -13.52
N GLN A 189 14.08 -21.84 -12.81
CA GLN A 189 13.16 -21.30 -11.82
C GLN A 189 11.95 -20.64 -12.49
N LEU A 190 12.20 -19.85 -13.53
CA LEU A 190 11.15 -19.13 -14.26
C LEU A 190 10.22 -20.06 -15.04
N SER A 191 10.74 -21.16 -15.59
CA SER A 191 9.94 -22.14 -16.36
C SER A 191 8.90 -22.88 -15.53
N LYS A 192 9.03 -22.88 -14.20
CA LYS A 192 8.08 -23.50 -13.28
C LYS A 192 6.88 -22.61 -12.96
N ILE A 193 6.95 -21.34 -13.33
CA ILE A 193 5.89 -20.37 -13.05
C ILE A 193 4.89 -20.37 -14.20
N GLU A 194 3.64 -20.62 -13.87
CA GLU A 194 2.54 -20.47 -14.84
C GLU A 194 2.31 -18.98 -15.15
N VAL A 195 2.28 -18.63 -16.42
CA VAL A 195 2.15 -17.24 -16.87
C VAL A 195 0.97 -17.09 -17.82
N PRO A 196 0.20 -16.00 -17.77
CA PRO A 196 -0.98 -15.81 -18.61
C PRO A 196 -0.65 -15.55 -20.09
N THR A 197 0.55 -14.99 -20.40
CA THR A 197 0.93 -14.68 -21.78
C THR A 197 2.25 -15.35 -22.19
N PRO A 198 2.24 -16.69 -22.37
CA PRO A 198 3.44 -17.43 -22.77
C PRO A 198 3.88 -17.05 -24.20
N SER A 199 5.19 -17.18 -24.47
CA SER A 199 5.80 -16.90 -25.77
C SER A 199 6.68 -18.07 -26.19
N GLU A 200 6.34 -18.72 -27.29
CA GLU A 200 7.12 -19.83 -27.85
C GLU A 200 8.54 -19.37 -28.26
N VAL A 201 8.66 -18.14 -28.77
CA VAL A 201 9.96 -17.58 -29.17
C VAL A 201 10.86 -17.40 -27.95
N VAL A 202 10.34 -16.83 -26.86
CA VAL A 202 11.10 -16.68 -25.62
C VAL A 202 11.43 -18.04 -25.02
N ASN A 203 10.49 -18.98 -25.02
CA ASN A 203 10.73 -20.32 -24.51
C ASN A 203 11.85 -21.05 -25.29
N LYS A 204 11.86 -20.91 -26.62
CA LYS A 204 12.91 -21.53 -27.46
C LYS A 204 14.32 -20.93 -27.20
N HIS A 205 14.41 -19.63 -26.91
CA HIS A 205 15.69 -18.94 -26.73
C HIS A 205 16.18 -18.88 -25.29
N MET A 206 15.25 -18.77 -24.33
CA MET A 206 15.54 -18.51 -22.91
C MET A 206 15.14 -19.66 -21.99
N GLY A 207 14.51 -20.71 -22.52
CA GLY A 207 14.06 -21.86 -21.70
C GLY A 207 12.95 -21.52 -20.70
N THR A 208 12.24 -20.41 -20.90
CA THR A 208 11.10 -19.99 -20.08
C THR A 208 10.02 -19.35 -20.97
N PRO A 209 8.72 -19.56 -20.68
CA PRO A 209 7.64 -19.01 -21.50
C PRO A 209 7.51 -17.47 -21.39
N SER A 210 7.96 -16.87 -20.30
CA SER A 210 7.97 -15.41 -20.13
C SER A 210 8.98 -15.02 -19.05
N VAL A 211 9.93 -14.14 -19.36
CA VAL A 211 10.87 -13.62 -18.35
C VAL A 211 10.16 -12.62 -17.42
N SER A 212 9.48 -11.60 -17.99
CA SER A 212 8.90 -10.51 -17.20
C SER A 212 7.79 -10.99 -16.25
N GLU A 213 6.82 -11.77 -16.73
CA GLU A 213 5.73 -12.25 -15.87
C GLU A 213 6.22 -13.26 -14.83
N ALA A 214 7.03 -14.24 -15.26
CA ALA A 214 7.52 -15.26 -14.35
C ALA A 214 8.39 -14.67 -13.24
N SER A 215 9.28 -13.71 -13.56
CA SER A 215 10.13 -13.08 -12.55
C SER A 215 9.34 -12.16 -11.61
N ALA A 216 8.33 -11.42 -12.10
CA ALA A 216 7.45 -10.62 -11.26
C ALA A 216 6.66 -11.50 -10.28
N LEU A 217 6.02 -12.56 -10.77
CA LEU A 217 5.25 -13.51 -9.95
C LEU A 217 6.12 -14.22 -8.91
N LEU A 218 7.32 -14.65 -9.30
CA LEU A 218 8.24 -15.31 -8.37
C LEU A 218 8.72 -14.33 -7.28
N SER A 219 9.01 -13.08 -7.66
CA SER A 219 9.44 -12.03 -6.70
C SER A 219 8.35 -11.64 -5.73
N SER A 220 7.09 -11.65 -6.17
CA SER A 220 5.92 -11.30 -5.34
C SER A 220 5.48 -12.40 -4.37
N GLY A 221 6.11 -13.58 -4.42
CA GLY A 221 5.68 -14.73 -3.62
C GLY A 221 4.34 -15.34 -4.11
N GLY A 222 4.04 -15.23 -5.40
CA GLY A 222 2.81 -15.74 -5.99
C GLY A 222 1.61 -14.80 -5.83
N GLY A 223 1.85 -13.53 -5.59
CA GLY A 223 0.78 -12.53 -5.55
C GLY A 223 0.17 -12.23 -6.93
N PRO A 224 -0.91 -11.44 -6.98
CA PRO A 224 -1.62 -11.19 -8.23
C PRO A 224 -0.77 -10.40 -9.23
N LEU A 225 -0.86 -10.79 -10.50
CA LEU A 225 -0.28 -10.05 -11.60
C LEU A 225 -1.19 -8.86 -11.94
N LEU A 226 -0.78 -7.67 -11.51
CA LEU A 226 -1.55 -6.43 -11.71
C LEU A 226 -1.41 -5.89 -13.13
N LEU A 227 -0.22 -6.00 -13.71
CA LEU A 227 0.06 -5.64 -15.09
C LEU A 227 0.62 -6.85 -15.82
N PRO A 228 -0.16 -7.50 -16.68
CA PRO A 228 0.34 -8.53 -17.58
C PRO A 228 1.40 -7.94 -18.53
N LYS A 229 2.20 -8.81 -19.11
CA LYS A 229 3.32 -8.44 -19.99
C LYS A 229 2.97 -7.35 -21.00
N GLN A 230 3.59 -6.21 -20.83
CA GLN A 230 3.61 -5.12 -21.81
C GLN A 230 4.92 -5.18 -22.62
N LYS A 231 4.85 -4.86 -23.91
CA LYS A 231 5.99 -4.87 -24.80
C LYS A 231 6.36 -3.45 -25.20
N GLY A 232 7.60 -3.06 -24.93
CA GLY A 232 8.24 -1.88 -25.53
C GLY A 232 9.13 -2.28 -26.70
N ALA A 233 9.87 -1.30 -27.24
CA ALA A 233 10.78 -1.52 -28.38
C ALA A 233 11.89 -2.53 -28.05
N ASN A 234 12.52 -2.39 -26.87
CA ASN A 234 13.68 -3.16 -26.43
C ASN A 234 13.46 -3.89 -25.09
N PHE A 235 12.23 -3.92 -24.60
CA PHE A 235 11.91 -4.53 -23.30
C PHE A 235 10.53 -5.15 -23.28
N THR A 236 10.32 -6.00 -22.29
CA THR A 236 9.01 -6.40 -21.80
C THR A 236 8.95 -6.12 -20.30
N VAL A 237 7.80 -5.72 -19.79
CA VAL A 237 7.58 -5.46 -18.36
C VAL A 237 6.28 -6.09 -17.89
N ALA A 238 6.27 -6.59 -16.69
CA ALA A 238 5.08 -7.05 -15.98
C ALA A 238 5.20 -6.67 -14.51
N ILE A 239 4.07 -6.47 -13.82
CA ILE A 239 4.07 -6.06 -12.41
C ILE A 239 3.14 -6.99 -11.64
N ALA A 240 3.65 -7.54 -10.55
CA ALA A 240 2.89 -8.30 -9.57
C ALA A 240 2.93 -7.59 -8.21
N MET A 241 1.90 -7.79 -7.39
CA MET A 241 1.83 -7.28 -6.03
C MET A 241 2.33 -8.33 -5.04
N ASP A 242 3.00 -7.93 -3.99
CA ASP A 242 3.41 -8.80 -2.89
C ASP A 242 2.20 -9.59 -2.34
N ALA A 243 2.29 -10.91 -2.34
CA ALA A 243 1.19 -11.79 -1.90
C ALA A 243 0.75 -11.49 -0.46
N ALA A 244 1.69 -11.11 0.42
CA ALA A 244 1.41 -10.80 1.81
C ALA A 244 0.70 -9.45 1.99
N SER A 245 0.76 -8.58 0.98
CA SER A 245 0.18 -7.22 1.03
C SER A 245 -1.19 -7.14 0.35
N VAL A 246 -1.66 -8.22 -0.27
CA VAL A 246 -2.98 -8.25 -0.89
C VAL A 246 -4.04 -8.19 0.20
N ARG A 247 -4.93 -7.20 0.11
CA ARG A 247 -6.10 -7.15 0.97
C ARG A 247 -7.11 -8.19 0.49
N GLN A 248 -7.11 -9.32 1.15
CA GLN A 248 -8.15 -10.34 1.02
C GLN A 248 -9.25 -10.07 2.04
N GLY A 249 -10.41 -10.72 1.90
CA GLY A 249 -11.49 -10.61 2.87
C GLY A 249 -10.98 -10.82 4.31
N HIS A 250 -11.41 -9.96 5.22
CA HIS A 250 -10.99 -9.97 6.62
C HIS A 250 -11.99 -10.75 7.44
N ILE A 251 -11.53 -11.66 8.28
CA ILE A 251 -12.38 -12.45 9.18
C ILE A 251 -11.96 -12.16 10.62
N GLU A 252 -12.90 -11.67 11.42
CA GLU A 252 -12.72 -11.51 12.86
C GLU A 252 -13.53 -12.56 13.61
N ILE A 253 -12.93 -13.16 14.63
CA ILE A 253 -13.62 -14.06 15.56
C ILE A 253 -13.90 -13.28 16.83
N VAL A 254 -15.19 -13.03 17.08
CA VAL A 254 -15.66 -12.23 18.20
C VAL A 254 -16.31 -13.13 19.24
N GLY A 255 -15.84 -13.05 20.48
CA GLY A 255 -16.51 -13.71 21.61
C GLY A 255 -17.79 -12.96 21.98
N ALA A 256 -18.91 -13.67 21.98
CA ALA A 256 -20.25 -13.10 22.22
C ALA A 256 -20.54 -12.75 23.69
N GLY A 257 -19.59 -12.97 24.60
CA GLY A 257 -19.84 -12.76 26.04
C GLY A 257 -20.71 -13.85 26.69
N PRO A 258 -21.17 -13.64 27.93
CA PRO A 258 -21.97 -14.62 28.70
C PRO A 258 -23.46 -14.65 28.34
N GLY A 259 -23.89 -13.94 27.30
CA GLY A 259 -25.28 -13.93 26.84
C GLY A 259 -25.98 -12.57 26.90
N ASP A 260 -25.45 -11.62 27.67
CA ASP A 260 -25.96 -10.24 27.72
C ASP A 260 -25.23 -9.41 26.63
N PRO A 261 -25.96 -8.80 25.69
CA PRO A 261 -25.36 -7.97 24.61
C PRO A 261 -24.54 -6.78 25.12
N GLU A 262 -24.78 -6.29 26.32
CA GLU A 262 -24.01 -5.19 26.93
C GLU A 262 -22.66 -5.66 27.49
N LEU A 263 -22.44 -6.96 27.62
CA LEU A 263 -21.19 -7.54 28.12
C LEU A 263 -20.22 -7.96 27.02
N ILE A 264 -20.49 -7.60 25.79
CA ILE A 264 -19.48 -7.74 24.69
C ILE A 264 -18.33 -6.78 24.90
N SER A 265 -17.13 -7.18 24.51
CA SER A 265 -16.00 -6.26 24.54
C SER A 265 -16.21 -5.09 23.56
N VAL A 266 -15.73 -3.89 23.90
CA VAL A 266 -15.79 -2.70 23.03
C VAL A 266 -15.21 -3.00 21.64
N ARG A 267 -14.11 -3.76 21.57
CA ARG A 267 -13.50 -4.18 20.30
C ARG A 267 -14.41 -5.12 19.51
N GLY A 268 -15.03 -6.10 20.19
CA GLY A 268 -15.95 -7.05 19.55
C GLY A 268 -17.16 -6.36 18.96
N ARG A 269 -17.74 -5.41 19.68
CA ARG A 269 -18.86 -4.60 19.21
C ARG A 269 -18.48 -3.80 17.95
N ARG A 270 -17.30 -3.16 17.94
CA ARG A 270 -16.81 -2.43 16.78
C ARG A 270 -16.66 -3.32 15.55
N PHE A 271 -16.14 -4.54 15.70
CA PHE A 271 -16.04 -5.48 14.58
C PHE A 271 -17.42 -5.89 14.04
N LEU A 272 -18.42 -6.04 14.89
CA LEU A 272 -19.79 -6.32 14.45
C LEU A 272 -20.40 -5.11 13.71
N GLU A 273 -20.17 -3.89 14.19
CA GLU A 273 -20.65 -2.65 13.56
C GLU A 273 -20.03 -2.43 12.16
N GLU A 274 -18.78 -2.89 11.93
CA GLU A 274 -18.03 -2.74 10.68
C GLU A 274 -18.21 -3.92 9.70
N ALA A 275 -18.75 -5.06 10.17
CA ALA A 275 -18.84 -6.29 9.38
C ALA A 275 -19.78 -6.16 8.16
N ASP A 276 -19.37 -6.78 7.04
CA ASP A 276 -20.22 -6.98 5.86
C ASP A 276 -21.08 -8.23 5.97
N LEU A 277 -20.58 -9.23 6.69
CA LEU A 277 -21.24 -10.51 6.96
C LEU A 277 -20.98 -10.94 8.40
N ILE A 278 -22.04 -11.31 9.13
CA ILE A 278 -21.95 -11.85 10.49
C ILE A 278 -22.47 -13.29 10.50
N LEU A 279 -21.57 -14.23 10.78
CA LEU A 279 -21.92 -15.63 10.98
C LEU A 279 -21.96 -15.92 12.49
N TYR A 280 -23.10 -16.34 13.01
CA TYR A 280 -23.25 -16.65 14.43
C TYR A 280 -24.11 -17.88 14.67
N ALA A 281 -23.89 -18.54 15.81
CA ALA A 281 -24.70 -19.69 16.24
C ALA A 281 -25.96 -19.18 16.90
N GLY A 282 -27.06 -19.07 16.16
CA GLY A 282 -28.33 -18.51 16.63
C GLY A 282 -28.96 -19.20 17.86
N SER A 283 -28.51 -20.41 18.24
CA SER A 283 -28.92 -21.10 19.46
C SER A 283 -28.08 -20.72 20.70
N LEU A 284 -26.92 -20.06 20.51
CA LEU A 284 -25.98 -19.76 21.58
C LEU A 284 -25.71 -18.26 21.74
N VAL A 285 -25.95 -17.50 20.69
CA VAL A 285 -25.62 -16.06 20.60
C VAL A 285 -26.93 -15.28 20.48
N PRO A 286 -27.21 -14.30 21.34
CA PRO A 286 -28.38 -13.45 21.24
C PRO A 286 -28.41 -12.69 19.91
N ARG A 287 -29.56 -12.62 19.28
CA ARG A 287 -29.73 -11.92 18.00
C ARG A 287 -29.49 -10.42 18.13
N GLU A 288 -29.75 -9.87 19.28
CA GLU A 288 -29.55 -8.45 19.61
C GLU A 288 -28.12 -8.00 19.40
N LEU A 289 -27.12 -8.90 19.50
CA LEU A 289 -25.72 -8.60 19.17
C LEU A 289 -25.51 -8.31 17.68
N THR A 290 -26.37 -8.81 16.80
CA THR A 290 -26.26 -8.56 15.36
C THR A 290 -26.98 -7.29 14.92
N GLU A 291 -27.81 -6.70 15.79
CA GLU A 291 -28.59 -5.49 15.49
C GLU A 291 -27.71 -4.22 15.41
N CYS A 292 -26.47 -4.29 15.95
CA CYS A 292 -25.51 -3.20 15.81
C CYS A 292 -24.80 -3.16 14.45
N ALA A 293 -25.03 -4.14 13.57
CA ALA A 293 -24.39 -4.22 12.28
C ALA A 293 -24.78 -3.02 11.37
N LYS A 294 -23.85 -2.62 10.49
CA LYS A 294 -24.12 -1.55 9.52
C LYS A 294 -25.25 -1.91 8.56
N ALA A 295 -25.90 -0.91 7.99
CA ALA A 295 -26.93 -1.09 6.97
C ALA A 295 -26.38 -1.86 5.76
N GLY A 296 -27.06 -2.96 5.37
CA GLY A 296 -26.64 -3.85 4.28
C GLY A 296 -25.73 -5.00 4.68
N ALA A 297 -25.34 -5.15 5.93
CA ALA A 297 -24.70 -6.36 6.44
C ALA A 297 -25.66 -7.56 6.35
N THR A 298 -25.11 -8.75 6.06
CA THR A 298 -25.88 -10.01 5.89
C THR A 298 -25.61 -10.95 7.04
#